data_dca1e8e606466054dada08554225eb9e
#
_entry.id   dca1e8e606466054dada08554225eb9e
#
_cell.length_a   1.000
_cell.length_b   1.000
_cell.length_c   1.000
_cell.angle_alpha   90.00
_cell.angle_beta   90.00
_cell.angle_gamma   90.00
#
_symmetry.space_group_name_H-M   'P 1'
#
loop_
_entity.id
_entity.type
_entity.pdbx_description
1 polymer ?
#
loop_
_entity_poly.entity_id
_entity_poly.type
_entity_poly.pdbx_seq_one_letter_code
_entity_poly.pdbx_strand_id
1 'polypeptide(L)'
;MKKVSEIMAQDVVTADPSLPVPEAAKMMLKEDVGCLVVMRENKISGIVTDRDLLACMAQGHDIQKCSISNHMTSPVVSVPPDTLLINLAKVMAASQIKRVPIIDGGKLLGIISFSDIADDMDDQVADMWSEWLQLVAVTKTSAQHRRGRRFNKQNKSHARITH
;
A
#
# COMPACT_ATOMS: atom_id res chain seq x y z
N MET A 1 9.20 -3.58 -24.21
CA MET A 1 8.63 -3.69 -22.83
C MET A 1 8.55 -2.28 -22.25
N LYS A 2 7.36 -1.87 -21.81
CA LYS A 2 7.13 -0.53 -21.26
C LYS A 2 7.80 -0.31 -19.90
N LYS A 3 8.20 0.93 -19.68
CA LYS A 3 8.75 1.42 -18.41
C LYS A 3 7.64 2.04 -17.55
N VAL A 4 7.83 2.08 -16.24
CA VAL A 4 6.87 2.69 -15.33
C VAL A 4 6.62 4.17 -15.62
N SER A 5 7.63 4.90 -16.09
CA SER A 5 7.50 6.31 -16.49
C SER A 5 6.53 6.58 -17.64
N GLU A 6 6.19 5.55 -18.42
CA GLU A 6 5.30 5.68 -19.56
C GLU A 6 3.81 5.61 -19.18
N ILE A 7 3.50 5.06 -17.98
CA ILE A 7 2.11 4.86 -17.54
C ILE A 7 1.83 5.40 -16.11
N MET A 8 2.84 5.86 -15.38
CA MET A 8 2.64 6.38 -14.02
C MET A 8 1.75 7.63 -14.02
N ALA A 9 0.92 7.77 -12.99
CA ALA A 9 0.24 9.02 -12.70
C ALA A 9 1.26 10.02 -12.12
N GLN A 10 1.35 11.21 -12.73
CA GLN A 10 2.28 12.27 -12.30
C GLN A 10 1.67 13.17 -11.22
N ASP A 11 0.34 13.32 -11.22
CA ASP A 11 -0.39 14.09 -10.21
C ASP A 11 -0.57 13.26 -8.93
N VAL A 12 0.48 13.24 -8.11
CA VAL A 12 0.48 12.48 -6.86
C VAL A 12 -0.09 13.33 -5.73
N VAL A 13 -1.14 12.83 -5.09
CA VAL A 13 -1.70 13.47 -3.90
C VAL A 13 -0.78 13.20 -2.71
N THR A 14 -0.24 14.28 -2.13
CA THR A 14 0.69 14.21 -1.01
C THR A 14 0.09 14.83 0.25
N ALA A 15 0.58 14.42 1.41
CA ALA A 15 0.13 14.91 2.70
C ALA A 15 1.29 15.06 3.69
N ASP A 16 1.13 15.99 4.64
CA ASP A 16 2.07 16.12 5.77
C ASP A 16 1.84 14.99 6.78
N PRO A 17 2.89 14.45 7.42
CA PRO A 17 2.75 13.39 8.43
C PRO A 17 1.83 13.74 9.60
N SER A 18 1.69 15.00 9.94
CA SER A 18 0.83 15.48 11.03
C SER A 18 -0.65 15.57 10.68
N LEU A 19 -1.01 15.33 9.39
CA LEU A 19 -2.40 15.40 8.95
C LEU A 19 -3.27 14.43 9.76
N PRO A 20 -4.41 14.89 10.35
CA PRO A 20 -5.33 14.03 11.07
C PRO A 20 -5.97 12.98 10.16
N VAL A 21 -6.21 11.79 10.72
CA VAL A 21 -6.84 10.66 9.98
C VAL A 21 -8.15 11.05 9.30
N PRO A 22 -9.10 11.78 9.92
CA PRO A 22 -10.32 12.21 9.26
C PRO A 22 -10.08 13.13 8.05
N GLU A 23 -9.10 14.03 8.14
CA GLU A 23 -8.76 14.93 7.05
C GLU A 23 -8.10 14.18 5.89
N ALA A 24 -7.26 13.18 6.18
CA ALA A 24 -6.71 12.29 5.17
C ALA A 24 -7.81 11.52 4.42
N ALA A 25 -8.82 11.01 5.14
CA ALA A 25 -9.96 10.34 4.53
C ALA A 25 -10.75 11.27 3.61
N LYS A 26 -11.02 12.53 4.04
CA LYS A 26 -11.68 13.54 3.21
C LYS A 26 -10.88 13.85 1.96
N MET A 27 -9.55 13.98 2.10
CA MET A 27 -8.64 14.24 0.98
C MET A 27 -8.68 13.08 -0.03
N MET A 28 -8.61 11.82 0.43
CA MET A 28 -8.71 10.64 -0.44
C MET A 28 -10.02 10.62 -1.22
N LEU A 29 -11.16 10.92 -0.54
CA LEU A 29 -12.48 10.96 -1.19
C LEU A 29 -12.59 12.10 -2.20
N LYS A 30 -12.08 13.29 -1.86
CA LYS A 30 -12.15 14.47 -2.74
C LYS A 30 -11.34 14.29 -4.01
N GLU A 31 -10.14 13.74 -3.89
CA GLU A 31 -9.20 13.53 -5.00
C GLU A 31 -9.41 12.17 -5.70
N ASP A 32 -10.39 11.38 -5.27
CA ASP A 32 -10.70 10.02 -5.77
C ASP A 32 -9.47 9.10 -5.80
N VAL A 33 -8.70 9.09 -4.70
CA VAL A 33 -7.50 8.27 -4.56
C VAL A 33 -7.58 7.38 -3.33
N GLY A 34 -7.01 6.19 -3.41
CA GLY A 34 -6.97 5.24 -2.29
C GLY A 34 -5.66 5.27 -1.48
N CYS A 35 -4.81 6.27 -1.69
CA CYS A 35 -3.61 6.47 -0.89
C CYS A 35 -3.11 7.92 -0.98
N LEU A 36 -2.30 8.31 0.01
CA LEU A 36 -1.55 9.57 0.03
C LEU A 36 -0.07 9.23 0.22
N VAL A 37 0.79 9.88 -0.56
CA VAL A 37 2.23 9.84 -0.30
C VAL A 37 2.54 10.87 0.78
N VAL A 38 3.12 10.40 1.88
CA VAL A 38 3.41 11.26 3.03
C VAL A 38 4.77 11.91 2.85
N MET A 39 4.80 13.24 2.84
CA MET A 39 5.99 14.03 2.57
C MET A 39 6.32 14.94 3.76
N ARG A 40 7.60 15.03 4.09
CA ARG A 40 8.14 16.02 5.03
C ARG A 40 9.34 16.69 4.40
N GLU A 41 9.36 18.02 4.37
CA GLU A 41 10.49 18.80 3.83
C GLU A 41 10.93 18.33 2.42
N ASN A 42 9.97 18.11 1.54
CA ASN A 42 10.18 17.58 0.18
C ASN A 42 10.80 16.16 0.11
N LYS A 43 10.83 15.42 1.22
CA LYS A 43 11.27 14.03 1.28
C LYS A 43 10.10 13.11 1.58
N ILE A 44 10.09 11.94 0.97
CA ILE A 44 9.08 10.93 1.24
C ILE A 44 9.33 10.35 2.63
N SER A 45 8.32 10.43 3.49
CA SER A 45 8.30 9.86 4.84
C SER A 45 7.57 8.53 4.92
N GLY A 46 6.56 8.33 4.07
CA GLY A 46 5.73 7.15 4.11
C GLY A 46 4.67 7.14 3.02
N ILE A 47 3.83 6.13 3.05
CA ILE A 47 2.60 6.02 2.28
C ILE A 47 1.49 5.56 3.22
N VAL A 48 0.31 6.20 3.15
CA VAL A 48 -0.89 5.80 3.89
C VAL A 48 -2.01 5.47 2.90
N THR A 49 -2.74 4.41 3.18
CA THR A 49 -3.83 3.93 2.33
C THR A 49 -5.17 4.02 3.06
N ASP A 50 -6.27 3.93 2.32
CA ASP A 50 -7.64 3.79 2.84
C ASP A 50 -7.76 2.63 3.84
N ARG A 51 -7.06 1.50 3.59
CA ARG A 51 -7.03 0.35 4.49
C ARG A 51 -6.35 0.68 5.82
N ASP A 52 -5.31 1.51 5.83
CA ASP A 52 -4.63 1.92 7.06
C ASP A 52 -5.55 2.80 7.92
N LEU A 53 -6.34 3.68 7.29
CA LEU A 53 -7.34 4.51 7.98
C LEU A 53 -8.46 3.64 8.58
N LEU A 54 -8.95 2.64 7.83
CA LEU A 54 -9.93 1.67 8.34
C LEU A 54 -9.36 0.86 9.52
N ALA A 55 -8.09 0.44 9.44
CA ALA A 55 -7.44 -0.28 10.53
C ALA A 55 -7.33 0.58 11.81
N CYS A 56 -7.03 1.87 11.67
CA CYS A 56 -7.03 2.83 12.78
C CYS A 56 -8.40 2.88 13.48
N MET A 57 -9.48 2.99 12.70
CA MET A 57 -10.85 3.00 13.23
C MET A 57 -11.20 1.70 13.93
N ALA A 58 -10.85 0.56 13.33
CA ALA A 58 -11.15 -0.78 13.86
C ALA A 58 -10.43 -1.08 15.19
N GLN A 59 -9.29 -0.43 15.44
CA GLN A 59 -8.54 -0.57 16.70
C GLN A 59 -9.12 0.26 17.85
N GLY A 60 -10.19 1.02 17.61
CA GLY A 60 -10.85 1.83 18.63
C GLY A 60 -10.07 3.09 19.04
N HIS A 61 -9.13 3.52 18.21
CA HIS A 61 -8.41 4.77 18.43
C HIS A 61 -9.35 5.97 18.31
N ASP A 62 -9.09 7.01 19.08
CA ASP A 62 -9.72 8.31 18.87
C ASP A 62 -9.15 8.94 17.58
N ILE A 63 -9.85 8.71 16.48
CA ILE A 63 -9.40 9.12 15.14
C ILE A 63 -9.16 10.63 15.02
N GLN A 64 -9.82 11.44 15.87
CA GLN A 64 -9.64 12.88 15.89
C GLN A 64 -8.26 13.29 16.44
N LYS A 65 -7.63 12.41 17.21
CA LYS A 65 -6.30 12.64 17.80
C LYS A 65 -5.19 11.87 17.08
N CYS A 66 -5.55 11.01 16.12
CA CYS A 66 -4.57 10.24 15.35
C CYS A 66 -4.11 11.03 14.13
N SER A 67 -2.79 11.10 13.93
CA SER A 67 -2.18 11.57 12.67
C SER A 67 -1.84 10.39 11.76
N ILE A 68 -1.74 10.65 10.47
CA ILE A 68 -1.39 9.62 9.48
C ILE A 68 0.01 9.04 9.70
N SER A 69 0.91 9.78 10.32
CA SER A 69 2.25 9.29 10.68
C SER A 69 2.24 8.03 11.56
N ASN A 70 1.19 7.85 12.36
CA ASN A 70 1.05 6.69 13.24
C ASN A 70 0.58 5.43 12.50
N HIS A 71 0.09 5.57 11.27
CA HIS A 71 -0.55 4.50 10.49
C HIS A 71 0.09 4.28 9.13
N MET A 72 0.94 5.20 8.67
CA MET A 72 1.65 5.08 7.39
C MET A 72 2.65 3.93 7.40
N THR A 73 2.90 3.36 6.24
CA THR A 73 4.00 2.42 6.01
C THR A 73 5.29 3.21 5.74
N SER A 74 6.34 2.93 6.50
CA SER A 74 7.68 3.48 6.36
C SER A 74 8.71 2.41 6.73
N PRO A 75 9.83 2.26 6.01
CA PRO A 75 10.19 2.95 4.77
C PRO A 75 9.29 2.58 3.59
N VAL A 76 9.23 3.47 2.59
CA VAL A 76 8.40 3.26 1.39
C VAL A 76 9.15 2.39 0.39
N VAL A 77 8.49 1.36 -0.13
CA VAL A 77 8.94 0.63 -1.31
C VAL A 77 8.69 1.49 -2.54
N SER A 78 9.74 1.81 -3.28
CA SER A 78 9.69 2.64 -4.49
C SER A 78 10.59 2.08 -5.57
N VAL A 79 10.41 2.53 -6.80
CA VAL A 79 11.24 2.14 -7.94
C VAL A 79 11.62 3.37 -8.77
N PRO A 80 12.76 3.34 -9.51
CA PRO A 80 13.14 4.39 -10.44
C PRO A 80 12.27 4.37 -11.72
N PRO A 81 12.21 5.51 -12.46
CA PRO A 81 11.31 5.69 -13.61
C PRO A 81 11.63 4.78 -14.82
N ASP A 82 12.83 4.27 -14.90
CA ASP A 82 13.27 3.35 -15.98
C ASP A 82 12.97 1.86 -15.68
N THR A 83 12.34 1.57 -14.54
CA THR A 83 11.93 0.21 -14.18
C THR A 83 10.92 -0.32 -15.21
N LEU A 84 11.12 -1.56 -15.65
CA LEU A 84 10.16 -2.24 -16.51
C LEU A 84 8.92 -2.66 -15.73
N LEU A 85 7.73 -2.60 -16.34
CA LEU A 85 6.46 -2.95 -15.70
C LEU A 85 6.48 -4.36 -15.10
N ILE A 86 7.08 -5.32 -15.79
CA ILE A 86 7.21 -6.70 -15.30
C ILE A 86 8.02 -6.78 -13.99
N ASN A 87 9.05 -5.94 -13.85
CA ASN A 87 9.86 -5.90 -12.63
C ASN A 87 9.12 -5.20 -11.49
N LEU A 88 8.39 -4.10 -11.78
CA LEU A 88 7.54 -3.44 -10.82
C LEU A 88 6.51 -4.41 -10.24
N ALA A 89 5.90 -5.16 -11.09
CA ALA A 89 4.92 -6.14 -10.69
C ALA A 89 5.49 -7.22 -9.76
N LYS A 90 6.71 -7.70 -10.03
CA LYS A 90 7.41 -8.60 -9.09
C LYS A 90 7.66 -7.94 -7.73
N VAL A 91 8.01 -6.64 -7.73
CA VAL A 91 8.17 -5.86 -6.49
C VAL A 91 6.86 -5.77 -5.72
N MET A 92 5.76 -5.41 -6.41
CA MET A 92 4.42 -5.32 -5.79
C MET A 92 4.02 -6.64 -5.13
N ALA A 93 4.29 -7.75 -5.79
CA ALA A 93 3.96 -9.05 -5.26
C ALA A 93 4.84 -9.47 -4.08
N ALA A 94 6.14 -9.38 -4.24
CA ALA A 94 7.07 -9.74 -3.18
C ALA A 94 6.80 -8.94 -1.90
N SER A 95 6.45 -7.66 -2.05
CA SER A 95 6.12 -6.75 -0.94
C SER A 95 4.65 -6.78 -0.52
N GLN A 96 3.78 -7.48 -1.27
CA GLN A 96 2.32 -7.52 -1.06
C GLN A 96 1.65 -6.14 -1.05
N ILE A 97 2.12 -5.25 -1.92
CA ILE A 97 1.61 -3.88 -2.08
C ILE A 97 1.00 -3.70 -3.48
N LYS A 98 0.06 -2.77 -3.58
CA LYS A 98 -0.67 -2.49 -4.82
C LYS A 98 -0.37 -1.10 -5.42
N ARG A 99 0.41 -0.30 -4.72
CA ARG A 99 0.76 1.06 -5.13
C ARG A 99 2.22 1.31 -4.81
N VAL A 100 2.95 1.87 -5.76
CA VAL A 100 4.39 2.09 -5.65
C VAL A 100 4.72 3.49 -6.16
N PRO A 101 5.26 4.37 -5.31
CA PRO A 101 5.80 5.65 -5.73
C PRO A 101 7.03 5.47 -6.64
N ILE A 102 7.12 6.33 -7.64
CA ILE A 102 8.24 6.39 -8.57
C ILE A 102 9.15 7.53 -8.14
N ILE A 103 10.40 7.18 -7.82
CA ILE A 103 11.37 8.11 -7.23
C ILE A 103 12.65 8.11 -8.05
N ASP A 104 13.15 9.30 -8.33
CA ASP A 104 14.47 9.48 -8.93
C ASP A 104 15.25 10.53 -8.16
N GLY A 105 16.51 10.22 -7.79
CA GLY A 105 17.36 11.12 -7.02
C GLY A 105 16.73 11.64 -5.72
N GLY A 106 15.83 10.87 -5.10
CA GLY A 106 15.08 11.29 -3.90
C GLY A 106 13.84 12.15 -4.19
N LYS A 107 13.56 12.46 -5.45
CA LYS A 107 12.39 13.24 -5.88
C LYS A 107 11.25 12.32 -6.30
N LEU A 108 10.05 12.60 -5.78
CA LEU A 108 8.82 11.93 -6.21
C LEU A 108 8.45 12.39 -7.63
N LEU A 109 8.36 11.46 -8.58
CA LEU A 109 8.01 11.73 -9.97
C LEU A 109 6.58 11.31 -10.30
N GLY A 110 6.05 10.30 -9.61
CA GLY A 110 4.73 9.74 -9.90
C GLY A 110 4.39 8.62 -8.95
N ILE A 111 3.25 8.01 -9.20
CA ILE A 111 2.78 6.80 -8.52
C ILE A 111 2.16 5.86 -9.55
N ILE A 112 2.26 4.59 -9.32
CA ILE A 112 1.64 3.57 -10.14
C ILE A 112 0.90 2.57 -9.26
N SER A 113 -0.30 2.19 -9.68
CA SER A 113 -1.08 1.16 -9.03
C SER A 113 -1.04 -0.14 -9.83
N PHE A 114 -1.47 -1.22 -9.18
CA PHE A 114 -1.62 -2.52 -9.84
C PHE A 114 -2.67 -2.47 -10.97
N SER A 115 -3.74 -1.68 -10.82
CA SER A 115 -4.74 -1.49 -11.89
C SER A 115 -4.15 -0.84 -13.12
N ASP A 116 -3.29 0.17 -12.96
CA ASP A 116 -2.64 0.84 -14.09
C ASP A 116 -1.78 -0.13 -14.92
N ILE A 117 -1.14 -1.09 -14.25
CA ILE A 117 -0.40 -2.15 -14.93
C ILE A 117 -1.36 -3.09 -15.66
N ALA A 118 -2.46 -3.49 -15.01
CA ALA A 118 -3.43 -4.42 -15.59
C ALA A 118 -4.13 -3.83 -16.82
N ASP A 119 -4.46 -2.54 -16.80
CA ASP A 119 -5.11 -1.83 -17.90
C ASP A 119 -4.20 -1.64 -19.11
N ASP A 120 -2.87 -1.65 -18.90
CA ASP A 120 -1.87 -1.46 -19.97
C ASP A 120 -1.33 -2.78 -20.54
N MET A 121 -1.77 -3.93 -20.03
CA MET A 121 -1.26 -5.24 -20.45
C MET A 121 -1.90 -5.75 -21.74
N ASP A 122 -1.06 -6.11 -22.72
CA ASP A 122 -1.48 -6.94 -23.86
C ASP A 122 -1.93 -8.32 -23.40
N ASP A 123 -2.92 -8.92 -24.09
CA ASP A 123 -3.53 -10.22 -23.77
C ASP A 123 -2.50 -11.34 -23.51
N GLN A 124 -1.36 -11.33 -24.20
CA GLN A 124 -0.29 -12.33 -24.03
C GLN A 124 0.44 -12.24 -22.67
N VAL A 125 0.46 -11.05 -22.07
CA VAL A 125 1.06 -10.84 -20.75
C VAL A 125 0.03 -11.11 -19.66
N ALA A 126 -1.26 -10.92 -19.95
CA ALA A 126 -2.36 -11.18 -19.03
C ALA A 126 -2.44 -12.66 -18.62
N ASP A 127 -2.20 -13.61 -19.52
CA ASP A 127 -2.21 -15.03 -19.22
C ASP A 127 -1.07 -15.43 -18.28
N MET A 128 0.14 -14.93 -18.52
CA MET A 128 1.30 -15.16 -17.65
C MET A 128 1.11 -14.54 -16.27
N TRP A 129 0.34 -13.44 -16.18
CA TRP A 129 0.00 -12.77 -14.94
C TRP A 129 -1.10 -13.49 -14.17
N SER A 130 -2.07 -14.08 -14.85
CA SER A 130 -3.15 -14.82 -14.20
C SER A 130 -2.60 -16.03 -13.42
N GLU A 131 -1.65 -16.76 -13.99
CA GLU A 131 -0.95 -17.85 -13.30
C GLU A 131 -0.19 -17.35 -12.05
N TRP A 132 0.48 -16.21 -12.21
CA TRP A 132 1.27 -15.63 -11.14
C TRP A 132 0.40 -15.04 -10.01
N LEU A 133 -0.72 -14.38 -10.36
CA LEU A 133 -1.73 -13.91 -9.39
C LEU A 133 -2.35 -15.07 -8.61
N GLN A 134 -2.59 -16.22 -9.25
CA GLN A 134 -3.06 -17.42 -8.56
C GLN A 134 -2.02 -17.91 -7.54
N LEU A 135 -0.74 -17.92 -7.91
CA LEU A 135 0.35 -18.29 -7.02
C LEU A 135 0.45 -17.37 -5.79
N VAL A 136 0.30 -16.07 -5.98
CA VAL A 136 0.30 -15.07 -4.90
C VAL A 136 -0.96 -15.16 -4.04
N ALA A 137 -2.12 -15.46 -4.64
CA ALA A 137 -3.36 -15.65 -3.90
C ALA A 137 -3.30 -16.88 -2.99
N VAL A 138 -2.72 -17.99 -3.47
CA VAL A 138 -2.52 -19.21 -2.68
C VAL A 138 -1.59 -18.97 -1.49
N THR A 139 -0.51 -18.20 -1.67
CA THR A 139 0.41 -17.86 -0.58
C THR A 139 -0.25 -16.95 0.47
N LYS A 140 -1.16 -16.05 0.07
CA LYS A 140 -1.95 -15.23 1.00
C LYS A 140 -2.88 -16.05 1.88
N THR A 141 -3.55 -17.02 1.32
CA THR A 141 -4.46 -17.92 2.08
C THR A 141 -3.69 -18.70 3.15
N SER A 142 -2.49 -19.15 2.82
CA SER A 142 -1.62 -19.87 3.76
C SER A 142 -1.08 -18.97 4.88
N ALA A 143 -0.78 -17.71 4.58
CA ALA A 143 -0.28 -16.72 5.56
C ALA A 143 -1.40 -16.25 6.50
N GLN A 144 -2.62 -16.09 6.02
CA GLN A 144 -3.79 -15.74 6.84
C GLN A 144 -4.14 -16.87 7.81
N HIS A 145 -4.02 -18.13 7.40
CA HIS A 145 -4.24 -19.28 8.28
C HIS A 145 -3.21 -19.37 9.42
N ARG A 146 -1.96 -18.95 9.19
CA ARG A 146 -0.92 -18.89 10.22
C ARG A 146 -1.13 -17.73 11.20
N ARG A 147 -1.62 -16.57 10.75
CA ARG A 147 -1.93 -15.42 11.61
C ARG A 147 -3.15 -15.69 12.50
N GLY A 148 -4.19 -16.34 11.97
CA GLY A 148 -5.37 -16.73 12.75
C GLY A 148 -5.05 -17.70 13.89
N ARG A 149 -4.10 -18.62 13.71
CA ARG A 149 -3.66 -19.55 14.79
C ARG A 149 -2.86 -18.85 15.89
N ARG A 150 -2.10 -17.80 15.59
CA ARG A 150 -1.38 -17.02 16.62
C ARG A 150 -2.34 -16.20 17.49
N PHE A 151 -3.35 -15.59 16.88
CA PHE A 151 -4.34 -14.77 17.61
C PHE A 151 -5.18 -15.63 18.58
N ASN A 152 -5.54 -16.85 18.16
CA ASN A 152 -6.35 -17.76 18.99
C ASN A 152 -5.55 -18.41 20.14
N LYS A 153 -4.21 -18.42 20.06
CA LYS A 153 -3.35 -18.94 21.14
C LYS A 153 -3.16 -17.92 22.27
N GLN A 154 -3.15 -16.62 21.98
CA GLN A 154 -3.04 -15.55 22.98
C GLN A 154 -4.34 -15.34 23.77
N ASN A 155 -5.50 -15.48 23.12
CA ASN A 155 -6.79 -15.36 23.83
C ASN A 155 -7.12 -16.53 24.77
N LYS A 156 -6.52 -17.71 24.55
CA LYS A 156 -6.71 -18.86 25.47
C LYS A 156 -5.88 -18.79 26.74
N SER A 157 -4.83 -17.96 26.79
CA SER A 157 -4.02 -17.76 27.99
C SER A 157 -4.61 -16.74 28.98
N HIS A 158 -5.47 -15.82 28.50
CA HIS A 158 -6.14 -14.83 29.34
C HIS A 158 -7.45 -15.31 29.99
N ALA A 159 -8.02 -16.39 29.49
CA ALA A 159 -9.27 -16.96 30.03
C ALA A 159 -9.09 -17.94 31.21
N ARG A 160 -7.87 -18.13 31.71
CA ARG A 160 -7.56 -19.09 32.80
C ARG A 160 -7.16 -18.44 34.14
N ILE A 161 -7.33 -17.14 34.31
CA ILE A 161 -6.97 -16.44 35.55
C ILE A 161 -8.22 -15.71 36.11
N THR A 162 -9.31 -16.40 36.28
CA THR A 162 -10.42 -15.96 37.15
C THR A 162 -11.17 -17.19 37.64
N HIS A 163 -10.64 -17.81 38.67
CA HIS A 163 -11.38 -18.50 39.73
C HIS A 163 -10.56 -18.42 41.01
#